data_62f6d009947be0df24ae1c59d0888397
#
_entry.id   62f6d009947be0df24ae1c59d0888397
#
_cell.length_a   1.000
_cell.length_b   1.000
_cell.length_c   1.000
_cell.angle_alpha   90.00
_cell.angle_beta   90.00
_cell.angle_gamma   90.00
#
_symmetry.space_group_name_H-M   'P 1'
#
loop_
_entity.id
_entity.type
_entity.pdbx_description
1 polymer ?
#
loop_
_entity_poly.entity_id
_entity_poly.type
_entity_poly.pdbx_seq_one_letter_code
_entity_poly.pdbx_strand_id
1 'polypeptide(L)'
;HFPAMLSYKMKNYALLKGKGELLIKGSGLRSRGLERFQRQWMEQMFRLLLTGRREEIPALMRRWEEDFTARRVTVQQFMKTETLQESLPSYQEKVTAGKRNASALYELALRSSRPYQAGDQLSYYVTGTGPRVKVNESAKLAASWDAGTPDENTAYYLAKLRDLSEKFRPFIEQDGLRPVVEEDEAASPAQEYLDLDA
;
A
#
# COMPACT_ATOMS: atom_id res chain seq x y z
N HIS A 1 -24.63 12.84 0.82
CA HIS A 1 -23.88 13.97 0.27
C HIS A 1 -22.44 13.59 0.00
N PHE A 2 -22.01 13.67 -1.27
CA PHE A 2 -20.65 13.35 -1.71
C PHE A 2 -20.04 14.59 -2.35
N PRO A 3 -19.32 15.46 -1.60
CA PRO A 3 -18.77 16.71 -2.13
C PRO A 3 -17.70 16.51 -3.20
N ALA A 4 -17.07 15.33 -3.26
CA ALA A 4 -16.09 15.03 -4.29
C ALA A 4 -15.95 13.53 -4.54
N MET A 5 -15.68 13.15 -5.79
CA MET A 5 -15.49 11.77 -6.25
C MET A 5 -14.31 11.67 -7.20
N LEU A 6 -13.49 10.64 -7.02
CA LEU A 6 -12.50 10.17 -7.96
C LEU A 6 -12.86 8.76 -8.42
N SER A 7 -12.83 8.55 -9.72
CA SER A 7 -13.17 7.27 -10.31
C SER A 7 -11.97 6.69 -11.08
N TYR A 8 -11.76 5.40 -10.93
CA TYR A 8 -10.66 4.65 -11.51
C TYR A 8 -11.17 3.36 -12.10
N LYS A 9 -11.30 3.23 -13.40
CA LYS A 9 -11.94 2.11 -14.08
C LYS A 9 -13.33 1.75 -13.54
N MET A 10 -14.12 1.04 -14.30
CA MET A 10 -15.43 0.55 -13.85
C MET A 10 -15.28 -0.21 -12.53
N LYS A 11 -15.84 0.25 -11.43
CA LYS A 11 -15.84 -0.30 -10.06
C LYS A 11 -14.73 0.18 -9.11
N ASN A 12 -13.82 1.06 -9.53
CA ASN A 12 -12.82 1.65 -8.62
C ASN A 12 -13.11 3.14 -8.46
N TYR A 13 -13.37 3.60 -7.26
CA TYR A 13 -13.62 5.01 -6.99
C TYR A 13 -13.26 5.40 -5.55
N ALA A 14 -12.95 6.65 -5.37
CA ALA A 14 -12.80 7.28 -4.07
C ALA A 14 -13.83 8.41 -3.93
N LEU A 15 -14.53 8.44 -2.80
CA LEU A 15 -15.54 9.43 -2.47
C LEU A 15 -15.19 10.11 -1.17
N LEU A 16 -15.37 11.43 -1.13
CA LEU A 16 -15.36 12.18 0.12
C LEU A 16 -16.80 12.49 0.53
N LYS A 17 -17.23 11.98 1.68
CA LYS A 17 -18.55 12.23 2.24
C LYS A 17 -18.60 13.56 2.97
N GLY A 18 -19.82 14.11 3.16
CA GLY A 18 -20.04 15.42 3.77
C GLY A 18 -19.47 15.64 5.17
N LYS A 19 -19.16 14.56 5.89
CA LYS A 19 -18.49 14.61 7.21
C LYS A 19 -16.97 14.43 7.12
N GLY A 20 -16.38 14.52 5.93
CA GLY A 20 -14.94 14.30 5.70
C GLY A 20 -14.51 12.83 5.71
N GLU A 21 -15.44 11.89 5.74
CA GLU A 21 -15.15 10.47 5.63
C GLU A 21 -14.77 10.11 4.19
N LEU A 22 -13.60 9.46 4.01
CA LEU A 22 -13.14 8.96 2.72
C LEU A 22 -13.61 7.52 2.52
N LEU A 23 -14.35 7.28 1.45
CA LEU A 23 -14.74 5.95 1.01
C LEU A 23 -13.96 5.56 -0.24
N ILE A 24 -13.18 4.48 -0.15
CA ILE A 24 -12.44 3.91 -1.28
C ILE A 24 -13.05 2.56 -1.63
N LYS A 25 -13.41 2.39 -2.88
CA LYS A 25 -13.98 1.15 -3.42
C LYS A 25 -13.18 0.66 -4.63
N GLY A 26 -13.06 -0.66 -4.73
CA GLY A 26 -12.44 -1.34 -5.86
C GLY A 26 -11.05 -1.91 -5.56
N SER A 27 -10.71 -3.00 -6.26
CA SER A 27 -9.46 -3.74 -6.05
C SER A 27 -8.22 -2.99 -6.51
N GLY A 28 -8.34 -2.10 -7.49
CA GLY A 28 -7.23 -1.28 -7.99
C GLY A 28 -6.79 -0.19 -7.01
N LEU A 29 -7.68 0.27 -6.15
CA LEU A 29 -7.43 1.29 -5.13
C LEU A 29 -7.23 0.69 -3.73
N ARG A 30 -7.69 -0.53 -3.53
CA ARG A 30 -7.56 -1.31 -2.29
C ARG A 30 -6.69 -2.52 -2.55
N SER A 31 -5.43 -2.32 -2.86
CA SER A 31 -4.54 -3.44 -3.09
C SER A 31 -4.35 -4.23 -1.81
N ARG A 32 -4.80 -5.49 -1.82
CA ARG A 32 -4.43 -6.47 -0.81
C ARG A 32 -2.92 -6.65 -0.90
N GLY A 33 -2.22 -6.53 0.21
CA GLY A 33 -0.77 -6.71 0.24
C GLY A 33 0.05 -5.41 0.19
N LEU A 34 -0.58 -4.25 0.11
CA LEU A 34 0.11 -3.00 0.39
C LEU A 34 0.37 -2.86 1.89
N GLU A 35 1.55 -2.43 2.25
CA GLU A 35 1.86 -2.02 3.62
C GLU A 35 0.97 -0.83 4.03
N ARG A 36 0.73 -0.71 5.33
CA ARG A 36 -0.15 0.32 5.86
C ARG A 36 0.25 1.73 5.44
N PHE A 37 1.55 2.04 5.40
CA PHE A 37 2.03 3.38 5.02
C PHE A 37 1.66 3.75 3.58
N GLN A 38 1.64 2.78 2.66
CA GLN A 38 1.22 3.04 1.28
C GLN A 38 -0.28 3.36 1.21
N ARG A 39 -1.10 2.65 1.98
CA ARG A 39 -2.54 2.95 2.08
C ARG A 39 -2.78 4.31 2.73
N GLN A 40 -2.01 4.65 3.77
CA GLN A 40 -2.08 5.98 4.40
C GLN A 40 -1.72 7.09 3.42
N TRP A 41 -0.66 6.91 2.65
CA TRP A 41 -0.28 7.86 1.61
C TRP A 41 -1.39 8.03 0.56
N MET A 42 -1.97 6.92 0.07
CA MET A 42 -3.08 6.98 -0.89
C MET A 42 -4.29 7.73 -0.34
N GLU A 43 -4.67 7.46 0.90
CA GLU A 43 -5.79 8.16 1.54
C GLU A 43 -5.52 9.65 1.68
N GLN A 44 -4.31 10.02 2.09
CA GLN A 44 -3.90 11.42 2.19
C GLN A 44 -3.89 12.11 0.83
N MET A 45 -3.36 11.44 -0.20
CA MET A 45 -3.37 11.94 -1.57
C MET A 45 -4.80 12.14 -2.08
N PHE A 46 -5.68 11.14 -1.91
CA PHE A 46 -7.06 11.27 -2.35
C PHE A 46 -7.81 12.39 -1.64
N ARG A 47 -7.57 12.59 -0.34
CA ARG A 47 -8.14 13.74 0.37
C ARG A 47 -7.70 15.06 -0.23
N LEU A 48 -6.43 15.22 -0.54
CA LEU A 48 -5.91 16.44 -1.18
C LEU A 48 -6.53 16.65 -2.56
N LEU A 49 -6.59 15.60 -3.39
CA LEU A 49 -7.20 15.68 -4.71
C LEU A 49 -8.69 16.02 -4.64
N LEU A 50 -9.45 15.35 -3.77
CA LEU A 50 -10.89 15.52 -3.63
C LEU A 50 -11.30 16.85 -2.98
N THR A 51 -10.38 17.51 -2.30
CA THR A 51 -10.58 18.85 -1.72
C THR A 51 -9.94 19.98 -2.53
N GLY A 52 -9.43 19.67 -3.74
CA GLY A 52 -8.81 20.66 -4.61
C GLY A 52 -7.45 21.17 -4.15
N ARG A 53 -6.74 20.41 -3.33
CA ARG A 53 -5.44 20.76 -2.73
C ARG A 53 -4.29 19.96 -3.31
N ARG A 54 -4.31 19.70 -4.62
CA ARG A 54 -3.30 18.88 -5.30
C ARG A 54 -1.88 19.43 -5.20
N GLU A 55 -1.73 20.74 -5.09
CA GLU A 55 -0.46 21.43 -4.94
C GLU A 55 0.29 21.05 -3.65
N GLU A 56 -0.41 20.46 -2.69
CA GLU A 56 0.18 19.96 -1.44
C GLU A 56 0.72 18.53 -1.53
N ILE A 57 0.48 17.81 -2.63
CA ILE A 57 0.97 16.43 -2.82
C ILE A 57 2.49 16.33 -2.79
N PRO A 58 3.27 17.23 -3.42
CA PRO A 58 4.73 17.22 -3.27
C PRO A 58 5.19 17.35 -1.82
N ALA A 59 4.53 18.17 -1.01
CA ALA A 59 4.83 18.30 0.42
C ALA A 59 4.48 17.03 1.20
N LEU A 60 3.40 16.34 0.82
CA LEU A 60 3.03 15.03 1.38
C LEU A 60 4.14 14.00 1.12
N MET A 61 4.67 13.92 -0.10
CA MET A 61 5.79 13.05 -0.44
C MET A 61 7.03 13.37 0.38
N ARG A 62 7.41 14.64 0.50
CA ARG A 62 8.57 15.06 1.30
C ARG A 62 8.43 14.67 2.76
N ARG A 63 7.25 14.80 3.37
CA ARG A 63 7.01 14.40 4.77
C ARG A 63 7.24 12.91 4.97
N TRP A 64 6.76 12.06 4.06
CA TRP A 64 7.00 10.62 4.13
C TRP A 64 8.48 10.27 3.94
N GLU A 65 9.17 10.94 3.01
CA GLU A 65 10.62 10.75 2.81
C GLU A 65 11.41 11.15 4.05
N GLU A 66 11.07 12.26 4.67
CA GLU A 66 11.68 12.71 5.92
C GLU A 66 11.42 11.76 7.07
N ASP A 67 10.19 11.26 7.21
CA ASP A 67 9.81 10.33 8.27
C ASP A 67 10.53 9.00 8.15
N PHE A 68 10.65 8.45 6.96
CA PHE A 68 11.46 7.24 6.73
C PHE A 68 12.94 7.49 6.99
N THR A 69 13.49 8.57 6.48
CA THR A 69 14.91 8.91 6.64
C THR A 69 15.29 9.13 8.11
N ALA A 70 14.41 9.79 8.87
CA ALA A 70 14.59 10.04 10.29
C ALA A 70 14.14 8.88 11.19
N ARG A 71 13.74 7.75 10.60
CA ARG A 71 13.30 6.55 11.35
C ARG A 71 12.09 6.80 12.26
N ARG A 72 11.16 7.65 11.83
CA ARG A 72 9.92 7.95 12.56
C ARG A 72 8.75 7.06 12.17
N VAL A 73 8.88 6.27 11.12
CA VAL A 73 7.86 5.31 10.70
C VAL A 73 7.99 4.04 11.54
N THR A 74 6.87 3.52 12.04
CA THR A 74 6.85 2.35 12.92
C THR A 74 6.68 1.05 12.14
N VAL A 75 7.04 -0.07 12.76
CA VAL A 75 6.92 -1.39 12.11
C VAL A 75 5.48 -1.70 11.70
N GLN A 76 4.48 -1.27 12.45
CA GLN A 76 3.08 -1.45 12.09
C GLN A 76 2.71 -0.77 10.77
N GLN A 77 3.43 0.27 10.38
CA GLN A 77 3.20 0.99 9.13
C GLN A 77 3.90 0.34 7.93
N PHE A 78 5.10 -0.23 8.10
CA PHE A 78 5.85 -0.81 6.99
C PHE A 78 5.88 -2.34 6.95
N MET A 79 5.37 -3.05 7.94
CA MET A 79 5.27 -4.51 7.90
C MET A 79 4.20 -4.99 6.93
N LYS A 80 4.40 -6.20 6.40
CA LYS A 80 3.36 -6.99 5.73
C LYS A 80 2.89 -8.10 6.64
N THR A 81 1.60 -8.38 6.62
CA THR A 81 1.01 -9.55 7.27
C THR A 81 0.40 -10.45 6.20
N GLU A 82 0.86 -11.67 6.13
CA GLU A 82 0.42 -12.65 5.14
C GLU A 82 0.11 -13.99 5.82
N THR A 83 -0.77 -14.76 5.20
CA THR A 83 -1.19 -16.08 5.67
C THR A 83 -0.50 -17.18 4.86
N LEU A 84 0.05 -18.18 5.54
CA LEU A 84 0.54 -19.39 4.88
C LEU A 84 -0.62 -20.15 4.26
N GLN A 85 -0.62 -20.29 2.94
CA GLN A 85 -1.70 -20.96 2.19
C GLN A 85 -1.48 -22.47 2.06
N GLU A 86 -0.25 -22.93 2.25
CA GLU A 86 0.13 -24.33 2.17
C GLU A 86 1.14 -24.68 3.28
N SER A 87 1.35 -25.98 3.48
CA SER A 87 2.35 -26.45 4.45
C SER A 87 3.79 -26.11 4.01
N LEU A 88 4.70 -25.99 4.96
CA LEU A 88 6.12 -25.75 4.67
C LEU A 88 6.73 -26.87 3.81
N PRO A 89 6.46 -28.17 4.06
CA PRO A 89 6.95 -29.24 3.17
C PRO A 89 6.44 -29.12 1.73
N SER A 90 5.15 -28.80 1.54
CA SER A 90 4.58 -28.57 0.20
C SER A 90 5.25 -27.41 -0.52
N TYR A 91 5.49 -26.30 0.17
CA TYR A 91 6.22 -25.17 -0.36
C TYR A 91 7.66 -25.55 -0.79
N GLN A 92 8.40 -26.23 0.08
CA GLN A 92 9.78 -26.64 -0.20
C GLN A 92 9.86 -27.58 -1.42
N GLU A 93 8.93 -28.52 -1.55
CA GLU A 93 8.85 -29.41 -2.69
C GLU A 93 8.65 -28.63 -4.01
N LYS A 94 7.74 -27.67 -4.03
CA LYS A 94 7.47 -26.83 -5.21
C LYS A 94 8.66 -25.96 -5.58
N VAL A 95 9.35 -25.38 -4.60
CA VAL A 95 10.56 -24.56 -4.86
C VAL A 95 11.67 -25.42 -5.42
N THR A 96 11.93 -26.58 -4.82
CA THR A 96 12.95 -27.55 -5.29
C THR A 96 12.66 -28.03 -6.71
N ALA A 97 11.38 -28.27 -7.03
CA ALA A 97 10.94 -28.69 -8.37
C ALA A 97 10.92 -27.56 -9.41
N GLY A 98 11.27 -26.32 -9.02
CA GLY A 98 11.21 -25.16 -9.91
C GLY A 98 9.80 -24.70 -10.30
N LYS A 99 8.79 -25.19 -9.59
CA LYS A 99 7.39 -24.83 -9.82
C LYS A 99 6.94 -23.55 -9.12
N ARG A 100 7.76 -23.03 -8.23
CA ARG A 100 7.49 -21.86 -7.41
C ARG A 100 8.80 -21.14 -7.06
N ASN A 101 8.75 -19.81 -7.05
CA ASN A 101 9.85 -18.99 -6.55
C ASN A 101 9.85 -18.92 -5.02
N ALA A 102 11.05 -18.72 -4.44
CA ALA A 102 11.19 -18.49 -3.02
C ALA A 102 10.39 -17.24 -2.57
N SER A 103 9.74 -17.35 -1.43
CA SER A 103 8.88 -16.34 -0.85
C SER A 103 9.37 -15.97 0.55
N ALA A 104 9.40 -14.66 0.84
CA ALA A 104 9.83 -14.18 2.16
C ALA A 104 9.01 -14.77 3.30
N LEU A 105 7.71 -14.87 3.14
CA LEU A 105 6.79 -15.44 4.13
C LEU A 105 7.21 -16.86 4.55
N TYR A 106 7.41 -17.74 3.58
CA TYR A 106 7.74 -19.15 3.83
C TYR A 106 9.19 -19.33 4.29
N GLU A 107 10.10 -18.56 3.72
CA GLU A 107 11.51 -18.60 4.13
C GLU A 107 11.68 -18.15 5.59
N LEU A 108 10.92 -17.15 6.04
CA LEU A 108 10.89 -16.74 7.44
C LEU A 108 10.29 -17.81 8.34
N ALA A 109 9.20 -18.44 7.92
CA ALA A 109 8.60 -19.53 8.67
C ALA A 109 9.57 -20.71 8.83
N LEU A 110 10.31 -21.06 7.76
CA LEU A 110 11.32 -22.13 7.80
C LEU A 110 12.52 -21.81 8.71
N ARG A 111 12.93 -20.55 8.77
CA ARG A 111 14.04 -20.10 9.63
C ARG A 111 13.64 -19.87 11.08
N SER A 112 12.35 -19.81 11.37
CA SER A 112 11.85 -19.57 12.72
C SER A 112 12.04 -20.80 13.60
N SER A 113 12.36 -20.59 14.87
CA SER A 113 12.36 -21.65 15.89
C SER A 113 10.94 -22.10 16.28
N ARG A 114 9.93 -21.26 16.01
CA ARG A 114 8.53 -21.59 16.22
C ARG A 114 8.00 -22.42 15.05
N PRO A 115 7.25 -23.51 15.29
CA PRO A 115 6.62 -24.24 14.20
C PRO A 115 5.45 -23.43 13.63
N TYR A 116 5.37 -23.40 12.30
CA TYR A 116 4.28 -22.78 11.54
C TYR A 116 3.61 -23.82 10.65
N GLN A 117 2.30 -23.63 10.44
CA GLN A 117 1.48 -24.49 9.59
C GLN A 117 0.58 -23.66 8.66
N ALA A 118 -0.02 -24.31 7.67
CA ALA A 118 -1.01 -23.67 6.81
C ALA A 118 -2.12 -23.01 7.64
N GLY A 119 -2.51 -21.80 7.27
CA GLY A 119 -3.46 -20.97 8.01
C GLY A 119 -2.83 -20.01 9.00
N ASP A 120 -1.59 -20.20 9.39
CA ASP A 120 -0.88 -19.26 10.28
C ASP A 120 -0.54 -17.95 9.55
N GLN A 121 -0.55 -16.85 10.30
CA GLN A 121 -0.16 -15.52 9.81
C GLN A 121 1.22 -15.15 10.36
N LEU A 122 2.02 -14.53 9.50
CA LEU A 122 3.28 -13.89 9.87
C LEU A 122 3.27 -12.44 9.43
N SER A 123 3.82 -11.59 10.28
CA SER A 123 4.13 -10.19 9.95
C SER A 123 5.64 -10.03 9.84
N TYR A 124 6.08 -9.38 8.77
CA TYR A 124 7.50 -9.20 8.49
C TYR A 124 7.78 -7.86 7.82
N TYR A 125 9.04 -7.46 7.84
CA TYR A 125 9.55 -6.26 7.21
C TYR A 125 10.89 -6.51 6.53
N VAL A 126 11.29 -5.60 5.67
CA VAL A 126 12.50 -5.72 4.85
C VAL A 126 13.64 -4.94 5.48
N THR A 127 14.79 -5.56 5.57
CA THR A 127 16.07 -5.00 6.06
C THR A 127 17.03 -4.75 4.90
N GLY A 128 18.23 -4.28 5.21
CA GLY A 128 19.27 -3.95 4.23
C GLY A 128 19.33 -2.47 3.91
N THR A 129 20.18 -2.09 2.98
CA THR A 129 20.52 -0.67 2.71
C THR A 129 20.15 -0.18 1.31
N GLY A 130 19.91 -1.09 0.38
CA GLY A 130 19.59 -0.74 -1.00
C GLY A 130 18.12 -0.86 -1.34
N PRO A 131 17.64 -0.12 -2.36
CA PRO A 131 16.24 -0.20 -2.78
C PRO A 131 15.89 -1.53 -3.50
N ARG A 132 16.90 -2.24 -3.95
CA ARG A 132 16.77 -3.52 -4.69
C ARG A 132 17.41 -4.63 -3.89
N VAL A 133 16.64 -5.24 -3.01
CA VAL A 133 17.05 -6.39 -2.22
C VAL A 133 16.19 -7.60 -2.57
N LYS A 134 16.73 -8.78 -2.38
CA LYS A 134 15.94 -10.01 -2.43
C LYS A 134 15.17 -10.11 -1.12
N VAL A 135 13.88 -9.85 -1.16
CA VAL A 135 13.02 -9.78 0.03
C VAL A 135 13.02 -11.10 0.80
N ASN A 136 13.03 -12.24 0.10
CA ASN A 136 13.10 -13.56 0.73
C ASN A 136 14.40 -13.83 1.52
N GLU A 137 15.46 -13.08 1.23
CA GLU A 137 16.75 -13.18 1.96
C GLU A 137 16.91 -12.06 3.01
N SER A 138 16.20 -10.95 2.85
CA SER A 138 16.39 -9.72 3.63
C SER A 138 15.24 -9.41 4.58
N ALA A 139 14.26 -10.29 4.72
CA ALA A 139 13.13 -10.07 5.60
C ALA A 139 13.41 -10.55 7.03
N LYS A 140 12.81 -9.86 7.99
CA LYS A 140 12.77 -10.24 9.40
C LYS A 140 11.33 -10.22 9.92
N LEU A 141 11.03 -11.03 10.93
CA LEU A 141 9.74 -10.99 11.61
C LEU A 141 9.54 -9.62 12.28
N ALA A 142 8.34 -9.08 12.18
CA ALA A 142 7.99 -7.77 12.76
C ALA A 142 8.24 -7.72 14.27
N ALA A 143 8.06 -8.84 14.97
CA ALA A 143 8.31 -8.94 16.41
C ALA A 143 9.79 -8.72 16.79
N SER A 144 10.72 -8.87 15.86
CA SER A 144 12.15 -8.62 16.10
C SER A 144 12.59 -7.18 15.87
N TRP A 145 11.70 -6.33 15.34
CA TRP A 145 12.00 -4.92 15.16
C TRP A 145 12.05 -4.19 16.50
N ASP A 146 13.09 -3.39 16.71
CA ASP A 146 13.30 -2.60 17.91
C ASP A 146 13.39 -1.11 17.54
N ALA A 147 12.51 -0.30 18.12
CA ALA A 147 12.50 1.15 17.93
C ALA A 147 13.80 1.83 18.42
N GLY A 148 14.50 1.24 19.36
CA GLY A 148 15.78 1.74 19.87
C GLY A 148 16.96 1.50 18.92
N THR A 149 16.86 0.47 18.07
CA THR A 149 17.84 0.09 17.06
C THR A 149 17.18 -0.27 15.74
N PRO A 150 16.46 0.69 15.11
CA PRO A 150 15.69 0.41 13.92
C PRO A 150 16.57 0.00 12.74
N ASP A 151 16.18 -1.07 12.04
CA ASP A 151 16.95 -1.68 10.96
C ASP A 151 16.13 -1.89 9.67
N GLU A 152 14.97 -1.28 9.57
CA GLU A 152 14.17 -1.30 8.35
C GLU A 152 14.93 -0.67 7.17
N ASN A 153 14.72 -1.20 5.98
CA ASN A 153 15.33 -0.71 4.75
C ASN A 153 14.57 0.52 4.23
N THR A 154 15.00 1.71 4.63
CA THR A 154 14.36 2.97 4.24
C THR A 154 14.37 3.19 2.73
N ALA A 155 15.47 2.86 2.05
CA ALA A 155 15.58 3.00 0.60
C ALA A 155 14.58 2.11 -0.15
N TYR A 156 14.38 0.89 0.32
CA TYR A 156 13.38 -0.04 -0.23
C TYR A 156 11.96 0.49 -0.11
N TYR A 157 11.58 0.98 1.07
CA TYR A 157 10.24 1.50 1.30
C TYR A 157 9.98 2.83 0.59
N LEU A 158 10.97 3.70 0.51
CA LEU A 158 10.87 4.92 -0.28
C LEU A 158 10.75 4.64 -1.78
N ALA A 159 11.45 3.64 -2.30
CA ALA A 159 11.27 3.20 -3.69
C ALA A 159 9.84 2.71 -3.95
N LYS A 160 9.26 1.94 -3.03
CA LYS A 160 7.84 1.53 -3.12
C LYS A 160 6.89 2.72 -3.13
N LEU A 161 7.14 3.72 -2.31
CA LEU A 161 6.30 4.91 -2.25
C LEU A 161 6.40 5.73 -3.55
N ARG A 162 7.59 5.84 -4.13
CA ARG A 162 7.79 6.48 -5.44
C ARG A 162 7.09 5.73 -6.56
N ASP A 163 7.19 4.40 -6.58
CA ASP A 163 6.50 3.56 -7.57
C ASP A 163 4.97 3.73 -7.46
N LEU A 164 4.44 3.78 -6.25
CA LEU A 164 3.04 4.04 -6.01
C LEU A 164 2.63 5.44 -6.50
N SER A 165 3.44 6.45 -6.21
CA SER A 165 3.23 7.82 -6.69
C SER A 165 3.20 7.90 -8.22
N GLU A 166 4.11 7.21 -8.91
CA GLU A 166 4.13 7.14 -10.37
C GLU A 166 2.86 6.48 -10.92
N LYS A 167 2.39 5.43 -10.28
CA LYS A 167 1.14 4.76 -10.65
C LYS A 167 -0.07 5.70 -10.59
N PHE A 168 -0.08 6.64 -9.67
CA PHE A 168 -1.15 7.62 -9.50
C PHE A 168 -0.87 8.99 -10.15
N ARG A 169 0.25 9.13 -10.90
CA ARG A 169 0.59 10.36 -11.62
C ARG A 169 -0.54 10.90 -12.48
N PRO A 170 -1.29 10.10 -13.27
CA PRO A 170 -2.39 10.62 -14.07
C PRO A 170 -3.45 11.36 -13.26
N PHE A 171 -3.74 10.94 -12.03
CA PHE A 171 -4.66 11.68 -11.14
C PHE A 171 -4.07 12.97 -10.64
N ILE A 172 -2.76 12.97 -10.32
CA ILE A 172 -2.07 14.13 -9.78
C ILE A 172 -1.94 15.23 -10.84
N GLU A 173 -1.75 14.86 -12.10
CA GLU A 173 -1.57 15.77 -13.23
C GLU A 173 -2.88 16.18 -13.93
N GLN A 174 -4.01 15.53 -13.64
CA GLN A 174 -5.29 15.86 -14.25
C GLN A 174 -5.78 17.25 -13.81
N ASP A 175 -5.92 18.17 -14.79
CA ASP A 175 -6.71 19.39 -14.61
C ASP A 175 -8.18 19.03 -14.57
N GLY A 176 -8.85 19.31 -13.44
CA GLY A 176 -10.30 19.26 -13.36
C GLY A 176 -10.91 18.05 -12.69
N LEU A 177 -10.47 17.73 -11.48
CA LEU A 177 -11.36 17.06 -10.53
C LEU A 177 -12.53 18.01 -10.26
N ARG A 178 -13.65 17.75 -10.89
CA ARG A 178 -14.85 18.51 -10.63
C ARG A 178 -15.39 18.10 -9.26
N PRO A 179 -15.59 19.03 -8.33
CA PRO A 179 -16.44 18.74 -7.19
C PRO A 179 -17.79 18.29 -7.72
N VAL A 180 -18.30 17.17 -7.20
CA VAL A 180 -19.69 16.79 -7.45
C VAL A 180 -20.53 17.77 -6.67
N VAL A 181 -21.02 18.82 -7.35
CA VAL A 181 -22.03 19.70 -6.79
C VAL A 181 -23.35 18.94 -6.89
N GLU A 182 -24.03 18.77 -5.77
CA GLU A 182 -25.40 18.24 -5.77
C GLU A 182 -26.29 19.15 -6.61
N GLU A 183 -26.74 18.65 -7.74
CA GLU A 183 -27.99 19.07 -8.30
C GLU A 183 -29.09 18.14 -7.75
N ASP A 184 -30.14 18.76 -7.28
CA ASP A 184 -31.34 18.21 -6.60
C ASP A 184 -31.71 16.74 -6.85
N GLU A 185 -32.28 16.14 -5.84
CA GLU A 185 -32.81 14.79 -5.55
C GLU A 185 -33.55 14.02 -6.67
N ALA A 186 -33.24 14.16 -7.94
CA ALA A 186 -33.98 13.48 -9.02
C ALA A 186 -33.14 12.73 -10.05
N ALA A 187 -31.80 12.77 -9.99
CA ALA A 187 -30.98 12.00 -10.91
C ALA A 187 -29.95 11.21 -10.13
N SER A 188 -29.99 9.90 -10.31
CA SER A 188 -28.86 9.02 -9.98
C SER A 188 -27.61 9.62 -10.63
N PRO A 189 -26.54 9.90 -9.91
CA PRO A 189 -25.37 10.51 -10.50
C PRO A 189 -24.87 9.62 -11.64
N ALA A 190 -24.86 10.16 -12.84
CA ALA A 190 -24.17 9.54 -13.95
C ALA A 190 -22.70 9.42 -13.54
N GLN A 191 -22.26 8.20 -13.35
CA GLN A 191 -20.89 7.89 -12.96
C GLN A 191 -20.01 8.11 -14.18
N GLU A 192 -19.35 9.26 -14.25
CA GLU A 192 -18.22 9.41 -15.16
C GLU A 192 -17.02 8.69 -14.56
N TYR A 193 -16.68 7.58 -15.16
CA TYR A 193 -15.53 6.75 -14.75
C TYR A 193 -14.30 7.16 -15.55
N LEU A 194 -13.23 7.49 -14.86
CA LEU A 194 -11.91 7.65 -15.47
C LEU A 194 -11.19 6.30 -15.49
N ASP A 195 -10.75 5.90 -16.68
CA ASP A 195 -10.01 4.67 -16.88
C ASP A 195 -8.51 4.92 -16.67
N LEU A 196 -7.89 4.23 -15.72
CA LEU A 196 -6.49 4.39 -15.36
C LEU A 196 -5.62 3.16 -15.67
N ASP A 197 -6.13 2.20 -16.40
CA ASP A 197 -5.32 1.11 -16.93
C ASP A 197 -4.92 1.39 -18.39
N ALA A 198 -4.06 2.32 -18.56
CA ALA A 198 -3.24 2.37 -19.74
C ALA A 198 -1.82 1.91 -19.42
#